data_56293ea2512bf4ee1a818ec1dbf77518
#
_entry.id   56293ea2512bf4ee1a818ec1dbf77518
#
_cell.length_a   1.000
_cell.length_b   1.000
_cell.length_c   1.000
_cell.angle_alpha   90.00
_cell.angle_beta   90.00
_cell.angle_gamma   90.00
#
_symmetry.space_group_name_H-M   'P 1'
#
loop_
_entity.id
_entity.type
_entity.pdbx_description
1 polymer ?
#
loop_
_entity_poly.entity_id
_entity_poly.type
_entity_poly.pdbx_seq_one_letter_code
_entity_poly.pdbx_strand_id
1 'polypeptide(L)'
;MSRIVTVLITALLFLPSVAAPQGAATVASGPAAPVAPETITRDDKGQATVRAVHLKAPLTLDGRLDEATYRTVKPFGDFIQQEPFEGGPPTDKTEVWVMFDADNIYVSARLWEIEPDRRVANEMRRDSFNLYNNDHFAVGIDTFNDRRNGYGFYVNALGGMGDSQVINEQPNPNWSTIWDARTANFDGGWSVEIRIPFRSIRYKEGGDTWGIN
;
A
#
# COMPACT_ATOMS: atom_id res chain seq x y z
N MET A 1 2.69 58.89 66.48
CA MET A 1 1.91 57.65 66.17
C MET A 1 2.24 57.25 64.73
N SER A 2 3.20 56.36 64.57
CA SER A 2 3.64 55.85 63.28
C SER A 2 2.86 54.63 62.94
N ARG A 3 2.14 54.61 61.81
CA ARG A 3 1.45 53.43 61.28
C ARG A 3 2.40 52.73 60.31
N ILE A 4 2.83 51.54 60.67
CA ILE A 4 3.58 50.62 59.80
C ILE A 4 2.56 49.93 58.94
N VAL A 5 2.67 50.11 57.61
CA VAL A 5 1.91 49.36 56.59
C VAL A 5 2.75 48.19 56.14
N THR A 6 2.38 46.99 56.53
CA THR A 6 3.01 45.75 56.07
C THR A 6 2.42 45.35 54.70
N VAL A 7 3.22 45.42 53.65
CA VAL A 7 2.87 44.93 52.31
C VAL A 7 3.26 43.46 52.20
N LEU A 8 2.27 42.60 52.09
CA LEU A 8 2.47 41.16 51.87
C LEU A 8 2.63 40.95 50.37
N ILE A 9 3.86 40.64 49.93
CA ILE A 9 4.14 40.26 48.51
C ILE A 9 3.94 38.76 48.40
N THR A 10 2.82 38.32 47.79
CA THR A 10 2.59 36.92 47.44
C THR A 10 3.33 36.63 46.12
N ALA A 11 4.45 35.94 46.21
CA ALA A 11 5.18 35.46 45.04
C ALA A 11 4.42 34.26 44.46
N LEU A 12 3.81 34.45 43.28
CA LEU A 12 3.18 33.38 42.48
C LEU A 12 4.29 32.62 41.79
N LEU A 13 4.65 31.46 42.30
CA LEU A 13 5.58 30.53 41.65
C LEU A 13 4.86 29.91 40.39
N PHE A 14 5.21 30.37 39.21
CA PHE A 14 4.90 29.68 37.99
C PHE A 14 5.80 28.44 37.87
N LEU A 15 5.26 27.28 38.19
CA LEU A 15 5.87 26.01 37.83
C LEU A 15 5.66 25.82 36.31
N PRO A 16 6.72 25.55 35.52
CA PRO A 16 6.52 25.20 34.11
C PRO A 16 5.77 23.88 34.04
N SER A 17 4.58 23.91 33.49
CA SER A 17 3.84 22.71 33.12
C SER A 17 4.67 21.95 32.07
N VAL A 18 5.29 20.86 32.47
CA VAL A 18 5.87 19.89 31.56
C VAL A 18 4.71 19.28 30.80
N ALA A 19 4.51 19.73 29.55
CA ALA A 19 3.58 19.06 28.67
C ALA A 19 4.04 17.61 28.56
N ALA A 20 3.19 16.69 29.00
CA ALA A 20 3.38 15.28 28.76
C ALA A 20 3.51 15.09 27.23
N PRO A 21 4.44 14.26 26.74
CA PRO A 21 4.50 13.97 25.34
C PRO A 21 3.13 13.42 24.92
N GLN A 22 2.48 14.10 23.97
CA GLN A 22 1.28 13.56 23.33
C GLN A 22 1.65 12.19 22.81
N GLY A 23 0.99 11.17 23.35
CA GLY A 23 1.27 9.79 23.01
C GLY A 23 1.30 9.65 21.49
N ALA A 24 2.40 9.13 20.98
CA ALA A 24 2.49 8.72 19.60
C ALA A 24 1.24 7.86 19.33
N ALA A 25 0.47 8.24 18.33
CA ALA A 25 -0.65 7.44 17.88
C ALA A 25 -0.10 6.02 17.70
N THR A 26 -0.62 5.07 18.45
CA THR A 26 -0.24 3.67 18.31
C THR A 26 -0.73 3.26 16.93
N VAL A 27 0.16 3.27 15.98
CA VAL A 27 -0.04 2.65 14.67
C VAL A 27 -0.40 1.20 14.99
N ALA A 28 -1.56 0.75 14.54
CA ALA A 28 -1.93 -0.64 14.74
C ALA A 28 -0.90 -1.47 13.97
N SER A 29 0.05 -2.03 14.68
CA SER A 29 1.02 -2.94 14.13
C SER A 29 0.30 -4.25 13.82
N GLY A 30 0.36 -4.69 12.57
CA GLY A 30 0.03 -6.06 12.21
C GLY A 30 0.93 -7.07 12.93
N PRO A 31 0.82 -8.35 12.61
CA PRO A 31 1.72 -9.38 13.13
C PRO A 31 3.18 -9.06 12.82
N ALA A 32 4.10 -9.71 13.54
CA ALA A 32 5.54 -9.53 13.33
C ALA A 32 5.92 -9.76 11.86
N ALA A 33 6.90 -8.99 11.37
CA ALA A 33 7.38 -9.13 10.02
C ALA A 33 7.88 -10.57 9.75
N PRO A 34 7.57 -11.15 8.59
CA PRO A 34 8.00 -12.50 8.25
C PRO A 34 9.51 -12.58 8.07
N VAL A 35 10.07 -13.68 8.53
CA VAL A 35 11.51 -14.00 8.35
C VAL A 35 11.70 -14.70 7.01
N ALA A 36 12.73 -14.30 6.25
CA ALA A 36 13.06 -14.95 4.98
C ALA A 36 13.19 -16.49 5.14
N PRO A 37 12.69 -17.27 4.17
CA PRO A 37 12.19 -16.91 2.86
C PRO A 37 10.71 -16.44 2.83
N GLU A 38 10.02 -16.48 3.97
CA GLU A 38 8.62 -16.11 4.03
C GLU A 38 8.42 -14.63 3.69
N THR A 39 7.29 -14.32 3.05
CA THR A 39 6.95 -12.97 2.60
C THR A 39 5.73 -12.40 3.32
N ILE A 40 4.98 -13.23 4.03
CA ILE A 40 3.78 -12.81 4.75
C ILE A 40 3.65 -13.53 6.10
N THR A 41 3.18 -12.81 7.11
CA THR A 41 2.62 -13.35 8.35
C THR A 41 1.21 -12.85 8.52
N ARG A 42 0.33 -13.67 9.12
CA ARG A 42 -1.05 -13.32 9.46
C ARG A 42 -1.32 -13.62 10.93
N ASP A 43 -2.21 -12.84 11.52
CA ASP A 43 -2.72 -13.11 12.88
C ASP A 43 -4.15 -13.69 12.82
N ASP A 44 -4.64 -14.07 14.00
CA ASP A 44 -5.99 -14.65 14.17
C ASP A 44 -7.13 -13.64 13.86
N LYS A 45 -6.79 -12.36 13.73
CA LYS A 45 -7.71 -11.28 13.38
C LYS A 45 -7.73 -10.96 11.88
N GLY A 46 -6.99 -11.73 11.08
CA GLY A 46 -6.85 -11.52 9.65
C GLY A 46 -5.93 -10.35 9.26
N GLN A 47 -5.24 -9.73 10.23
CA GLN A 47 -4.22 -8.74 9.89
C GLN A 47 -2.98 -9.44 9.32
N ALA A 48 -2.33 -8.79 8.37
CA ALA A 48 -1.16 -9.34 7.72
C ALA A 48 0.00 -8.33 7.72
N THR A 49 1.21 -8.86 7.80
CA THR A 49 2.44 -8.10 7.54
C THR A 49 3.16 -8.76 6.37
N VAL A 50 3.43 -7.96 5.35
CA VAL A 50 4.14 -8.38 4.13
C VAL A 50 5.56 -7.83 4.18
N ARG A 51 6.52 -8.66 3.85
CA ARG A 51 7.92 -8.28 3.71
C ARG A 51 8.21 -7.96 2.25
N ALA A 52 8.49 -6.70 1.95
CA ALA A 52 9.05 -6.31 0.66
C ALA A 52 10.47 -6.89 0.50
N VAL A 53 10.78 -7.41 -0.69
CA VAL A 53 12.06 -8.05 -0.97
C VAL A 53 12.96 -7.11 -1.78
N HIS A 54 14.17 -6.86 -1.27
CA HIS A 54 15.15 -6.05 -1.98
C HIS A 54 15.67 -6.78 -3.21
N LEU A 55 15.55 -6.13 -4.37
CA LEU A 55 16.04 -6.62 -5.64
C LEU A 55 17.54 -6.34 -5.80
N LYS A 56 18.27 -7.28 -6.34
CA LYS A 56 19.69 -7.10 -6.69
C LYS A 56 19.90 -6.41 -8.03
N ALA A 57 18.88 -6.43 -8.87
CA ALA A 57 18.82 -5.78 -10.18
C ALA A 57 17.37 -5.34 -10.46
N PRO A 58 17.17 -4.24 -11.21
CA PRO A 58 15.84 -3.80 -11.63
C PRO A 58 15.12 -4.89 -12.45
N LEU A 59 13.78 -4.92 -12.32
CA LEU A 59 12.94 -5.76 -13.18
C LEU A 59 12.83 -5.16 -14.59
N THR A 60 12.71 -6.02 -15.57
CA THR A 60 12.31 -5.62 -16.92
C THR A 60 10.79 -5.59 -16.96
N LEU A 61 10.21 -4.40 -17.05
CA LEU A 61 8.76 -4.27 -17.12
C LEU A 61 8.25 -4.68 -18.49
N ASP A 62 7.77 -5.90 -18.63
CA ASP A 62 7.11 -6.40 -19.83
C ASP A 62 5.76 -7.10 -19.55
N GLY A 63 5.37 -7.17 -18.28
CA GLY A 63 4.16 -7.81 -17.79
C GLY A 63 4.30 -9.31 -17.57
N ARG A 64 5.44 -9.90 -17.89
CA ARG A 64 5.71 -11.32 -17.70
C ARG A 64 6.47 -11.53 -16.40
N LEU A 65 6.03 -12.50 -15.62
CA LEU A 65 6.69 -12.82 -14.35
C LEU A 65 7.64 -14.02 -14.56
N ASP A 66 8.62 -13.86 -15.45
CA ASP A 66 9.53 -14.94 -15.85
C ASP A 66 10.99 -14.77 -15.38
N GLU A 67 11.35 -13.62 -14.78
CA GLU A 67 12.64 -13.40 -14.19
C GLU A 67 12.92 -14.37 -13.02
N ALA A 68 14.20 -14.59 -12.76
CA ALA A 68 14.64 -15.48 -11.71
C ALA A 68 14.11 -15.11 -10.31
N THR A 69 13.84 -13.82 -10.10
CA THR A 69 13.30 -13.33 -8.84
C THR A 69 11.91 -13.91 -8.53
N TYR A 70 11.03 -14.04 -9.51
CA TYR A 70 9.69 -14.62 -9.35
C TYR A 70 9.69 -16.12 -9.04
N ARG A 71 10.80 -16.79 -9.32
CA ARG A 71 11.02 -18.22 -8.96
C ARG A 71 11.61 -18.39 -7.57
N THR A 72 12.32 -17.37 -7.07
CA THR A 72 13.06 -17.45 -5.79
C THR A 72 12.35 -16.76 -4.65
N VAL A 73 11.57 -15.70 -4.94
CA VAL A 73 10.76 -14.98 -3.96
C VAL A 73 9.38 -15.63 -3.92
N LYS A 74 8.96 -16.06 -2.74
CA LYS A 74 7.62 -16.60 -2.56
C LYS A 74 6.59 -15.48 -2.77
N PRO A 75 5.52 -15.71 -3.58
CA PRO A 75 4.38 -14.82 -3.58
C PRO A 75 3.59 -14.96 -2.28
N PHE A 76 2.80 -13.97 -1.98
CA PHE A 76 1.70 -14.12 -1.03
C PHE A 76 0.35 -14.12 -1.77
N GLY A 77 -0.64 -14.75 -1.18
CA GLY A 77 -1.97 -14.91 -1.71
C GLY A 77 -2.97 -15.07 -0.58
N ASP A 78 -3.93 -15.99 -0.75
CA ASP A 78 -4.97 -16.26 0.24
C ASP A 78 -5.77 -14.99 0.60
N PHE A 79 -6.12 -14.24 -0.45
CA PHE A 79 -6.99 -13.08 -0.34
C PHE A 79 -8.39 -13.52 0.07
N ILE A 80 -9.14 -12.63 0.67
CA ILE A 80 -10.54 -12.86 1.04
C ILE A 80 -11.44 -11.96 0.19
N GLN A 81 -12.66 -12.41 -0.05
CA GLN A 81 -13.66 -11.60 -0.72
C GLN A 81 -14.10 -10.45 0.20
N GLN A 82 -14.30 -9.28 -0.39
CA GLN A 82 -15.02 -8.18 0.22
C GLN A 82 -16.51 -8.24 -0.16
N GLU A 83 -16.80 -8.61 -1.40
CA GLU A 83 -18.12 -8.83 -1.95
C GLU A 83 -18.10 -10.06 -2.86
N PRO A 84 -19.19 -10.79 -3.04
CA PRO A 84 -20.49 -10.68 -2.36
C PRO A 84 -20.52 -11.33 -0.96
N PHE A 85 -19.45 -12.04 -0.55
CA PHE A 85 -19.35 -12.76 0.73
C PHE A 85 -18.14 -12.28 1.49
N GLU A 86 -18.30 -11.23 2.32
CA GLU A 86 -17.22 -10.67 3.12
C GLU A 86 -16.52 -11.76 3.95
N GLY A 87 -15.18 -11.80 3.84
CA GLY A 87 -14.34 -12.79 4.49
C GLY A 87 -14.35 -14.19 3.85
N GLY A 88 -15.13 -14.37 2.78
CA GLY A 88 -15.17 -15.64 2.03
C GLY A 88 -13.88 -15.91 1.24
N PRO A 89 -13.67 -17.16 0.77
CA PRO A 89 -12.53 -17.48 -0.07
C PRO A 89 -12.62 -16.76 -1.42
N PRO A 90 -11.49 -16.42 -2.04
CA PRO A 90 -11.48 -15.78 -3.35
C PRO A 90 -12.06 -16.73 -4.40
N THR A 91 -12.77 -16.18 -5.40
CA THR A 91 -13.27 -16.95 -6.54
C THR A 91 -12.10 -17.45 -7.39
N ASP A 92 -11.16 -16.55 -7.67
CA ASP A 92 -10.00 -16.82 -8.49
C ASP A 92 -8.71 -16.63 -7.68
N LYS A 93 -7.72 -17.45 -7.99
CA LYS A 93 -6.42 -17.39 -7.33
C LYS A 93 -5.65 -16.15 -7.75
N THR A 94 -5.08 -15.44 -6.78
CA THR A 94 -4.16 -14.32 -7.02
C THR A 94 -2.88 -14.53 -6.21
N GLU A 95 -1.74 -14.33 -6.84
CA GLU A 95 -0.41 -14.30 -6.21
C GLU A 95 0.20 -12.92 -6.39
N VAL A 96 0.79 -12.36 -5.33
CA VAL A 96 1.36 -11.02 -5.33
C VAL A 96 2.79 -11.04 -4.80
N TRP A 97 3.64 -10.22 -5.39
CA TRP A 97 5.00 -9.94 -4.97
C TRP A 97 5.13 -8.45 -4.67
N VAL A 98 5.76 -8.10 -3.56
CA VAL A 98 6.18 -6.74 -3.25
C VAL A 98 7.69 -6.72 -3.13
N MET A 99 8.33 -5.94 -3.97
CA MET A 99 9.77 -5.86 -4.09
C MET A 99 10.20 -4.39 -4.19
N PHE A 100 11.47 -4.12 -3.99
CA PHE A 100 12.01 -2.76 -4.13
C PHE A 100 13.48 -2.78 -4.52
N ASP A 101 13.94 -1.71 -5.14
CA ASP A 101 15.35 -1.38 -5.34
C ASP A 101 15.68 -0.01 -4.72
N ALA A 102 16.77 0.61 -5.10
CA ALA A 102 17.17 1.91 -4.58
C ALA A 102 16.21 3.05 -4.97
N ASP A 103 15.51 2.92 -6.09
CA ASP A 103 14.73 4.01 -6.70
C ASP A 103 13.23 3.75 -6.75
N ASN A 104 12.81 2.47 -6.67
CA ASN A 104 11.44 2.08 -6.97
C ASN A 104 10.91 1.03 -5.98
N ILE A 105 9.60 1.05 -5.77
CA ILE A 105 8.83 -0.09 -5.31
C ILE A 105 8.16 -0.77 -6.50
N TYR A 106 8.15 -2.09 -6.48
CA TYR A 106 7.51 -2.96 -7.47
C TYR A 106 6.41 -3.75 -6.81
N VAL A 107 5.24 -3.75 -7.44
CA VAL A 107 4.14 -4.64 -7.07
C VAL A 107 3.76 -5.44 -8.31
N SER A 108 3.89 -6.74 -8.24
CA SER A 108 3.59 -7.63 -9.34
C SER A 108 2.54 -8.64 -8.92
N ALA A 109 1.64 -8.99 -9.81
CA ALA A 109 0.60 -9.96 -9.52
C ALA A 109 0.39 -10.94 -10.68
N ARG A 110 0.05 -12.17 -10.31
CA ARG A 110 -0.45 -13.19 -11.21
C ARG A 110 -1.87 -13.51 -10.82
N LEU A 111 -2.79 -13.27 -11.75
CA LEU A 111 -4.22 -13.42 -11.56
C LEU A 111 -4.71 -14.55 -12.45
N TRP A 112 -5.15 -15.65 -11.84
CA TRP A 112 -5.79 -16.75 -12.57
C TRP A 112 -7.28 -16.43 -12.77
N GLU A 113 -7.86 -17.04 -13.77
CA GLU A 113 -9.25 -16.89 -14.11
C GLU A 113 -9.84 -18.26 -14.42
N ILE A 114 -10.88 -18.64 -13.73
CA ILE A 114 -11.60 -19.88 -13.98
C ILE A 114 -12.37 -19.79 -15.31
N GLU A 115 -12.86 -18.59 -15.64
CA GLU A 115 -13.63 -18.30 -16.85
C GLU A 115 -13.01 -17.13 -17.64
N PRO A 116 -11.86 -17.32 -18.31
CA PRO A 116 -11.15 -16.21 -18.99
C PRO A 116 -11.98 -15.49 -20.06
N ASP A 117 -12.93 -16.19 -20.69
CA ASP A 117 -13.82 -15.61 -21.70
C ASP A 117 -14.83 -14.59 -21.13
N ARG A 118 -14.99 -14.55 -19.82
CA ARG A 118 -15.84 -13.56 -19.13
C ARG A 118 -15.10 -12.31 -18.68
N ARG A 119 -13.79 -12.25 -18.91
CA ARG A 119 -12.99 -11.08 -18.56
C ARG A 119 -13.53 -9.81 -19.19
N VAL A 120 -13.77 -8.82 -18.37
CA VAL A 120 -14.16 -7.48 -18.82
C VAL A 120 -12.93 -6.58 -18.80
N ALA A 121 -12.40 -6.25 -19.98
CA ALA A 121 -11.27 -5.34 -20.11
C ALA A 121 -11.46 -4.56 -21.44
N ASN A 122 -12.00 -3.35 -21.34
CA ASN A 122 -12.39 -2.53 -22.48
C ASN A 122 -12.04 -1.04 -22.34
N GLU A 123 -11.37 -0.63 -21.26
CA GLU A 123 -10.97 0.75 -21.04
C GLU A 123 -9.44 0.87 -21.06
N MET A 124 -8.92 1.81 -21.86
CA MET A 124 -7.49 2.09 -21.98
C MET A 124 -7.12 3.54 -21.66
N ARG A 125 -8.13 4.40 -21.48
CA ARG A 125 -7.88 5.81 -21.15
C ARG A 125 -7.36 5.91 -19.71
N ARG A 126 -6.27 6.61 -19.57
CA ARG A 126 -5.69 6.88 -18.26
C ARG A 126 -6.69 7.62 -17.36
N ASP A 127 -6.74 7.23 -16.09
CA ASP A 127 -7.57 7.82 -15.03
C ASP A 127 -9.08 7.84 -15.34
N SER A 128 -9.52 6.95 -16.23
CA SER A 128 -10.94 6.79 -16.53
C SER A 128 -11.67 6.06 -15.39
N PHE A 129 -12.80 6.62 -14.95
CA PHE A 129 -13.67 5.93 -14.00
C PHE A 129 -14.18 4.56 -14.49
N ASN A 130 -14.19 4.34 -15.80
CA ASN A 130 -14.57 3.04 -16.35
C ASN A 130 -13.55 1.93 -16.06
N LEU A 131 -12.33 2.24 -15.64
CA LEU A 131 -11.35 1.24 -15.20
C LEU A 131 -11.88 0.40 -14.03
N TYR A 132 -12.67 0.99 -13.14
CA TYR A 132 -13.28 0.28 -12.01
C TYR A 132 -14.35 -0.74 -12.41
N ASN A 133 -14.88 -0.65 -13.65
CA ASN A 133 -15.83 -1.61 -14.21
C ASN A 133 -15.14 -2.73 -15.00
N ASN A 134 -13.81 -2.73 -15.04
CA ASN A 134 -13.01 -3.76 -15.69
C ASN A 134 -12.41 -4.71 -14.65
N ASP A 135 -12.06 -5.92 -15.08
CA ASP A 135 -11.19 -6.76 -14.28
C ASP A 135 -9.84 -6.07 -14.16
N HIS A 136 -9.48 -5.72 -12.92
CA HIS A 136 -8.31 -4.92 -12.64
C HIS A 136 -7.60 -5.41 -11.38
N PHE A 137 -6.32 -5.13 -11.32
CA PHE A 137 -5.53 -5.21 -10.11
C PHE A 137 -5.34 -3.81 -9.55
N ALA A 138 -5.56 -3.65 -8.25
CA ALA A 138 -5.37 -2.40 -7.56
C ALA A 138 -4.46 -2.59 -6.35
N VAL A 139 -3.64 -1.58 -6.06
CA VAL A 139 -2.86 -1.50 -4.83
C VAL A 139 -3.00 -0.13 -4.20
N GLY A 140 -3.36 -0.10 -2.93
CA GLY A 140 -3.34 1.09 -2.09
C GLY A 140 -2.09 1.09 -1.21
N ILE A 141 -1.40 2.22 -1.10
CA ILE A 141 -0.18 2.36 -0.30
C ILE A 141 -0.31 3.56 0.63
N ASP A 142 -0.27 3.32 1.94
CA ASP A 142 -0.18 4.35 2.98
C ASP A 142 1.29 4.47 3.42
N THR A 143 2.00 5.41 2.83
CA THR A 143 3.44 5.62 3.03
C THR A 143 3.79 6.31 4.34
N PHE A 144 2.80 6.87 5.03
CA PHE A 144 2.95 7.45 6.37
C PHE A 144 2.50 6.50 7.48
N ASN A 145 1.85 5.39 7.10
CA ASN A 145 1.25 4.41 7.99
C ASN A 145 0.31 5.07 9.02
N ASP A 146 -0.51 6.01 8.54
CA ASP A 146 -1.40 6.82 9.38
C ASP A 146 -2.89 6.49 9.15
N ARG A 147 -3.20 5.61 8.18
CA ARG A 147 -4.55 5.19 7.77
C ARG A 147 -5.45 6.33 7.28
N ARG A 148 -4.87 7.44 6.91
CA ARG A 148 -5.59 8.65 6.49
C ARG A 148 -5.11 9.17 5.16
N ASN A 149 -3.85 8.92 4.84
CA ASN A 149 -3.20 9.41 3.64
C ASN A 149 -2.60 8.25 2.86
N GLY A 150 -2.69 8.31 1.54
CA GLY A 150 -2.16 7.21 0.73
C GLY A 150 -2.30 7.47 -0.77
N TYR A 151 -1.93 6.47 -1.53
CA TYR A 151 -1.96 6.46 -2.98
C TYR A 151 -2.59 5.17 -3.48
N GLY A 152 -3.43 5.27 -4.50
CA GLY A 152 -4.01 4.13 -5.19
C GLY A 152 -3.50 4.03 -6.62
N PHE A 153 -3.18 2.82 -7.06
CA PHE A 153 -2.74 2.51 -8.42
C PHE A 153 -3.58 1.36 -8.96
N TYR A 154 -4.13 1.53 -10.15
CA TYR A 154 -5.08 0.62 -10.77
C TYR A 154 -4.60 0.25 -12.16
N VAL A 155 -4.63 -1.04 -12.49
CA VAL A 155 -4.26 -1.53 -13.83
C VAL A 155 -5.25 -2.61 -14.24
N ASN A 156 -5.90 -2.45 -15.38
CA ASN A 156 -6.75 -3.52 -15.93
C ASN A 156 -5.93 -4.51 -16.78
N ALA A 157 -6.55 -5.60 -17.17
CA ALA A 157 -5.87 -6.66 -17.93
C ALA A 157 -5.35 -6.24 -19.31
N LEU A 158 -5.81 -5.11 -19.86
CA LEU A 158 -5.28 -4.52 -21.10
C LEU A 158 -4.11 -3.55 -20.87
N GLY A 159 -3.78 -3.23 -19.61
CA GLY A 159 -2.78 -2.23 -19.27
C GLY A 159 -3.31 -0.79 -19.21
N GLY A 160 -4.63 -0.60 -19.19
CA GLY A 160 -5.24 0.69 -18.83
C GLY A 160 -4.90 1.03 -17.38
N MET A 161 -4.43 2.27 -17.14
CA MET A 161 -3.85 2.70 -15.86
C MET A 161 -4.65 3.84 -15.25
N GLY A 162 -4.76 3.82 -13.92
CA GLY A 162 -5.32 4.94 -13.17
C GLY A 162 -4.62 5.10 -11.83
N ASP A 163 -4.49 6.32 -11.37
CA ASP A 163 -3.95 6.63 -10.05
C ASP A 163 -4.82 7.62 -9.28
N SER A 164 -4.68 7.61 -7.98
CA SER A 164 -5.38 8.51 -7.08
C SER A 164 -4.57 8.77 -5.82
N GLN A 165 -4.90 9.86 -5.14
CA GLN A 165 -4.37 10.14 -3.82
C GLN A 165 -5.52 10.19 -2.81
N VAL A 166 -5.26 9.73 -1.59
CA VAL A 166 -6.14 9.94 -0.44
C VAL A 166 -5.47 10.93 0.49
N ILE A 167 -6.20 11.97 0.87
CA ILE A 167 -5.75 13.01 1.82
C ILE A 167 -6.79 13.13 2.92
N ASN A 168 -6.40 12.85 4.17
CA ASN A 168 -7.32 12.88 5.31
C ASN A 168 -8.61 12.06 5.05
N GLU A 169 -8.45 10.84 4.54
CA GLU A 169 -9.54 9.90 4.22
C GLU A 169 -10.44 10.36 3.05
N GLN A 170 -10.07 11.43 2.35
CA GLN A 170 -10.81 11.93 1.20
C GLN A 170 -10.07 11.59 -0.10
N PRO A 171 -10.71 10.90 -1.05
CA PRO A 171 -10.09 10.58 -2.33
C PRO A 171 -9.95 11.83 -3.20
N ASN A 172 -8.79 11.95 -3.84
CA ASN A 172 -8.48 12.96 -4.85
C ASN A 172 -8.17 12.26 -6.19
N PRO A 173 -9.18 12.04 -7.02
CA PRO A 173 -9.01 11.37 -8.32
C PRO A 173 -8.31 12.24 -9.36
N ASN A 174 -8.15 13.55 -9.10
CA ASN A 174 -7.46 14.47 -10.02
C ASN A 174 -5.94 14.50 -9.79
N TRP A 175 -5.45 13.78 -8.77
CA TRP A 175 -4.02 13.61 -8.58
C TRP A 175 -3.48 12.61 -9.60
N SER A 176 -2.35 12.91 -10.17
CA SER A 176 -1.66 11.99 -11.08
C SER A 176 -0.16 12.08 -10.90
N THR A 177 0.54 10.96 -11.13
CA THR A 177 1.99 10.89 -10.98
C THR A 177 2.65 10.03 -12.05
N ILE A 178 3.98 9.98 -12.05
CA ILE A 178 4.76 9.19 -12.99
C ILE A 178 5.02 7.81 -12.38
N TRP A 179 4.47 6.80 -13.01
CA TRP A 179 4.69 5.40 -12.71
C TRP A 179 4.46 4.56 -13.96
N ASP A 180 4.87 3.31 -13.95
CA ASP A 180 4.73 2.42 -15.10
C ASP A 180 4.04 1.12 -14.69
N ALA A 181 3.29 0.56 -15.62
CA ALA A 181 2.78 -0.80 -15.51
C ALA A 181 2.80 -1.51 -16.87
N ARG A 182 2.92 -2.83 -16.82
CA ARG A 182 2.77 -3.70 -17.99
C ARG A 182 1.97 -4.91 -17.60
N THR A 183 1.18 -5.40 -18.54
CA THR A 183 0.38 -6.61 -18.39
C THR A 183 0.70 -7.60 -19.50
N ALA A 184 0.57 -8.88 -19.20
CA ALA A 184 0.67 -9.94 -20.19
C ALA A 184 -0.37 -11.03 -19.89
N ASN A 185 -0.85 -11.68 -20.93
CA ASN A 185 -1.69 -12.86 -20.78
C ASN A 185 -0.82 -14.12 -20.65
N PHE A 186 -1.29 -15.08 -19.88
CA PHE A 186 -0.77 -16.44 -19.84
C PHE A 186 -1.93 -17.44 -19.91
N ASP A 187 -1.64 -18.71 -20.08
CA ASP A 187 -2.69 -19.73 -20.10
C ASP A 187 -3.40 -19.83 -18.74
N GLY A 188 -4.68 -19.43 -18.71
CA GLY A 188 -5.52 -19.40 -17.53
C GLY A 188 -5.52 -18.10 -16.74
N GLY A 189 -5.06 -16.96 -17.33
CA GLY A 189 -5.15 -15.67 -16.64
C GLY A 189 -4.28 -14.57 -17.25
N TRP A 190 -3.94 -13.62 -16.41
CA TRP A 190 -3.07 -12.51 -16.78
C TRP A 190 -2.15 -12.12 -15.62
N SER A 191 -1.12 -11.38 -15.94
CA SER A 191 -0.15 -10.87 -14.99
C SER A 191 0.06 -9.38 -15.17
N VAL A 192 0.51 -8.74 -14.12
CA VAL A 192 0.82 -7.31 -14.08
C VAL A 192 2.12 -7.08 -13.33
N GLU A 193 2.90 -6.14 -13.83
CA GLU A 193 4.04 -5.54 -13.14
C GLU A 193 3.82 -4.05 -13.01
N ILE A 194 3.88 -3.54 -11.80
CA ILE A 194 3.76 -2.12 -11.45
C ILE A 194 5.11 -1.67 -10.91
N ARG A 195 5.63 -0.55 -11.42
CA ARG A 195 6.81 0.13 -10.91
C ARG A 195 6.46 1.55 -10.49
N ILE A 196 6.64 1.87 -9.23
CA ILE A 196 6.36 3.19 -8.66
C ILE A 196 7.68 3.78 -8.16
N PRO A 197 8.22 4.82 -8.83
CA PRO A 197 9.42 5.49 -8.35
C PRO A 197 9.19 6.15 -6.99
N PHE A 198 10.12 6.03 -6.05
CA PHE A 198 9.99 6.68 -4.74
C PHE A 198 9.84 8.20 -4.85
N ARG A 199 10.44 8.82 -5.87
CA ARG A 199 10.26 10.26 -6.16
C ARG A 199 8.85 10.67 -6.58
N SER A 200 7.99 9.71 -6.95
CA SER A 200 6.62 9.95 -7.40
C SER A 200 5.60 10.01 -6.25
N ILE A 201 6.01 9.60 -5.07
CA ILE A 201 5.18 9.56 -3.86
C ILE A 201 5.92 10.22 -2.71
N ARG A 202 5.17 10.71 -1.74
CA ARG A 202 5.75 11.21 -0.49
C ARG A 202 5.67 10.12 0.56
N TYR A 203 6.69 9.98 1.38
CA TYR A 203 6.74 9.01 2.45
C TYR A 203 7.46 9.58 3.67
N LYS A 204 7.28 8.92 4.81
CA LYS A 204 7.93 9.31 6.06
C LYS A 204 9.41 8.95 5.99
N GLU A 205 10.29 9.92 6.16
CA GLU A 205 11.72 9.69 6.20
C GLU A 205 12.09 8.77 7.37
N GLY A 206 12.94 7.78 7.13
CA GLY A 206 13.32 6.77 8.13
C GLY A 206 12.20 5.79 8.53
N GLY A 207 11.04 5.86 7.88
CA GLY A 207 9.98 4.88 8.05
C GLY A 207 10.29 3.60 7.26
N ASP A 208 10.19 2.45 7.92
CA ASP A 208 10.42 1.11 7.36
C ASP A 208 9.13 0.30 7.15
N THR A 209 8.00 0.85 7.55
CA THR A 209 6.70 0.18 7.53
C THR A 209 5.65 1.07 6.90
N TRP A 210 4.96 0.54 5.88
CA TRP A 210 3.87 1.19 5.17
C TRP A 210 2.59 0.36 5.29
N GLY A 211 1.45 1.03 5.21
CA GLY A 211 0.18 0.34 4.99
C GLY A 211 0.08 -0.12 3.53
N ILE A 212 -0.50 -1.29 3.30
CA ILE A 212 -0.80 -1.81 1.95
C ILE A 212 -2.19 -2.43 1.95
N ASN A 213 -2.92 -2.19 0.87
CA ASN A 213 -4.24 -2.77 0.60
C ASN A 213 -4.35 -3.19 -0.85
#